data_f6b41c9d30ff0115c4ce44990464eb8a
#
_entry.id   f6b41c9d30ff0115c4ce44990464eb8a
#
_cell.length_a   1.000
_cell.length_b   1.000
_cell.length_c   1.000
_cell.angle_alpha   90.00
_cell.angle_beta   90.00
_cell.angle_gamma   90.00
#
_symmetry.space_group_name_H-M   'P 1'
#
loop_
_entity.id
_entity.type
_entity.pdbx_description
1 polymer ?
#
loop_
_entity_poly.entity_id
_entity_poly.type
_entity_poly.pdbx_seq_one_letter_code
_entity_poly.pdbx_strand_id
1 'polypeptide(L)'
;MKKVLFVCICLMVVGVVSVFVWHRTVRTPEGLVESLPADVDIAMNNVHHESTKHGVRQWALDAEKAVYLNAENKVLFDDISTHFFLKDGETVLLTGRKGTLNTENEDIDITGNVVVKGKGYQLMTESLFYLHQDRVIVSAVPVMILGERLRLSGCGMQFDLNSGRFSLKEQVELVYGL
;
A
#
# COMPACT_ATOMS: atom_id res chain seq x y z
N MET A 1 2.53 65.37 -5.84
CA MET A 1 2.64 64.33 -4.83
C MET A 1 1.97 63.00 -5.20
N LYS A 2 0.69 62.95 -5.70
CA LYS A 2 0.03 61.69 -6.06
C LYS A 2 0.69 60.87 -7.17
N LYS A 3 1.29 61.57 -8.21
CA LYS A 3 2.00 60.87 -9.31
C LYS A 3 3.31 60.20 -8.88
N VAL A 4 4.04 60.79 -7.94
CA VAL A 4 5.28 60.22 -7.42
C VAL A 4 4.98 58.96 -6.57
N LEU A 5 3.89 59.00 -5.75
CA LEU A 5 3.45 57.85 -4.97
C LEU A 5 3.06 56.67 -5.87
N PHE A 6 2.37 56.95 -6.97
CA PHE A 6 1.94 55.91 -7.92
C PHE A 6 3.16 55.25 -8.61
N VAL A 7 4.17 56.02 -9.00
CA VAL A 7 5.42 55.48 -9.57
C VAL A 7 6.17 54.61 -8.57
N CYS A 8 6.26 55.01 -7.30
CA CYS A 8 6.89 54.20 -6.26
C CYS A 8 6.17 52.85 -6.02
N ILE A 9 4.83 52.86 -6.04
CA ILE A 9 4.04 51.61 -5.89
C ILE A 9 4.27 50.70 -7.09
N CYS A 10 4.27 51.22 -8.33
CA CYS A 10 4.56 50.43 -9.53
C CYS A 10 5.97 49.81 -9.50
N LEU A 11 6.99 50.55 -9.08
CA LEU A 11 8.35 50.03 -8.95
C LEU A 11 8.44 48.91 -7.87
N MET A 12 7.71 49.05 -6.74
CA MET A 12 7.67 48.05 -5.71
C MET A 12 7.02 46.75 -6.19
N VAL A 13 5.92 46.85 -6.93
CA VAL A 13 5.22 45.69 -7.52
C VAL A 13 6.10 44.97 -8.54
N VAL A 14 6.77 45.70 -9.42
CA VAL A 14 7.73 45.15 -10.40
C VAL A 14 8.90 44.45 -9.70
N GLY A 15 9.40 45.01 -8.62
CA GLY A 15 10.47 44.41 -7.79
C GLY A 15 10.01 43.07 -7.17
N VAL A 16 8.81 43.02 -6.57
CA VAL A 16 8.25 41.80 -5.97
C VAL A 16 8.01 40.73 -7.02
N VAL A 17 7.46 41.10 -8.18
CA VAL A 17 7.22 40.16 -9.29
C VAL A 17 8.54 39.61 -9.85
N SER A 18 9.57 40.43 -9.97
CA SER A 18 10.90 39.99 -10.44
C SER A 18 11.54 38.98 -9.48
N VAL A 19 11.46 39.23 -8.17
CA VAL A 19 11.97 38.28 -7.15
C VAL A 19 11.18 36.98 -7.17
N PHE A 20 9.85 37.05 -7.39
CA PHE A 20 9.00 35.85 -7.43
C PHE A 20 9.25 35.01 -8.69
N VAL A 21 9.47 35.66 -9.85
CA VAL A 21 9.84 34.97 -11.09
C VAL A 21 11.25 34.39 -10.99
N TRP A 22 12.19 35.08 -10.41
CA TRP A 22 13.57 34.58 -10.22
C TRP A 22 13.61 33.38 -9.23
N HIS A 23 12.80 33.41 -8.19
CA HIS A 23 12.68 32.28 -7.25
C HIS A 23 12.04 31.04 -7.87
N ARG A 24 11.19 31.20 -8.90
CA ARG A 24 10.62 30.05 -9.64
C ARG A 24 11.60 29.41 -10.62
N THR A 25 12.58 30.16 -11.13
CA THR A 25 13.54 29.66 -12.15
C THR A 25 14.78 29.00 -11.55
N VAL A 26 15.01 29.05 -10.24
CA VAL A 26 16.26 28.57 -9.60
C VAL A 26 16.09 27.33 -8.73
N ARG A 27 14.92 26.67 -8.72
CA ARG A 27 14.77 25.40 -8.01
C ARG A 27 14.12 24.32 -8.88
N THR A 28 14.88 23.89 -9.90
CA THR A 28 14.79 22.53 -10.36
C THR A 28 16.01 21.82 -9.77
N PRO A 29 15.87 20.93 -8.77
CA PRO A 29 16.92 20.00 -8.48
C PRO A 29 16.96 19.05 -9.68
N GLU A 30 17.94 19.20 -10.57
CA GLU A 30 18.40 18.14 -11.46
C GLU A 30 18.96 17.03 -10.57
N GLY A 31 18.12 16.07 -10.25
CA GLY A 31 18.45 14.89 -9.48
C GLY A 31 17.43 13.80 -9.78
N LEU A 32 17.75 12.96 -10.80
CA LEU A 32 17.12 11.66 -11.04
C LEU A 32 15.63 11.73 -11.43
N VAL A 33 15.32 12.33 -12.56
CA VAL A 33 14.18 11.89 -13.36
C VAL A 33 14.64 10.63 -14.11
N GLU A 34 14.70 9.51 -13.40
CA GLU A 34 14.58 8.22 -14.05
C GLU A 34 13.31 8.31 -14.89
N SER A 35 13.41 8.13 -16.20
CA SER A 35 12.33 8.33 -17.15
C SER A 35 11.13 7.49 -16.72
N LEU A 36 10.15 8.13 -16.04
CA LEU A 36 8.90 7.49 -15.71
C LEU A 36 8.21 7.08 -17.03
N PRO A 37 7.66 5.87 -17.13
CA PRO A 37 6.83 5.49 -18.28
C PRO A 37 5.73 6.54 -18.48
N ALA A 38 5.30 6.74 -19.73
CA ALA A 38 4.33 7.78 -20.12
C ALA A 38 2.96 7.71 -19.40
N ASP A 39 2.69 6.58 -18.73
CA ASP A 39 1.42 6.29 -18.04
C ASP A 39 1.51 6.44 -16.50
N VAL A 40 2.62 6.94 -15.96
CA VAL A 40 2.81 7.14 -14.50
C VAL A 40 2.47 8.57 -14.13
N ASP A 41 1.40 8.76 -13.36
CA ASP A 41 1.03 10.09 -12.87
C ASP A 41 1.78 10.50 -11.60
N ILE A 42 2.00 9.56 -10.69
CA ILE A 42 2.71 9.82 -9.41
C ILE A 42 3.54 8.61 -9.03
N ALA A 43 4.82 8.83 -8.72
CA ALA A 43 5.69 7.83 -8.09
C ALA A 43 6.22 8.37 -6.76
N MET A 44 6.20 7.55 -5.72
CA MET A 44 6.66 7.87 -4.37
C MET A 44 7.60 6.78 -3.87
N ASN A 45 8.65 7.16 -3.15
CA ASN A 45 9.56 6.22 -2.48
C ASN A 45 9.37 6.31 -0.96
N ASN A 46 9.63 5.22 -0.25
CA ASN A 46 9.50 5.11 1.20
C ASN A 46 8.12 5.59 1.68
N VAL A 47 7.08 4.95 1.14
CA VAL A 47 5.69 5.28 1.45
C VAL A 47 5.33 4.71 2.81
N HIS A 48 4.78 5.57 3.68
CA HIS A 48 4.14 5.17 4.93
C HIS A 48 2.70 5.70 4.92
N HIS A 49 1.74 4.81 5.12
CA HIS A 49 0.33 5.16 5.16
C HIS A 49 -0.39 4.47 6.32
N GLU A 50 -1.12 5.24 7.13
CA GLU A 50 -1.90 4.71 8.26
C GLU A 50 -3.39 4.98 8.08
N SER A 51 -4.21 4.02 8.47
CA SER A 51 -5.67 4.17 8.56
C SER A 51 -6.11 4.18 10.01
N THR A 52 -6.84 5.23 10.38
CA THR A 52 -7.39 5.41 11.73
C THR A 52 -8.90 5.59 11.67
N LYS A 53 -9.65 4.85 12.48
CA LYS A 53 -11.10 4.97 12.60
C LYS A 53 -11.48 5.25 14.05
N HIS A 54 -12.23 6.34 14.28
CA HIS A 54 -12.62 6.78 15.62
C HIS A 54 -11.44 6.92 16.61
N GLY A 55 -10.28 7.41 16.12
CA GLY A 55 -9.07 7.58 16.94
C GLY A 55 -8.29 6.29 17.20
N VAL A 56 -8.74 5.14 16.68
CA VAL A 56 -8.05 3.85 16.80
C VAL A 56 -7.42 3.49 15.48
N ARG A 57 -6.09 3.24 15.49
CA ARG A 57 -5.33 2.78 14.34
C ARG A 57 -5.86 1.41 13.92
N GLN A 58 -6.19 1.26 12.64
CA GLN A 58 -6.70 0.01 12.08
C GLN A 58 -5.59 -0.78 11.38
N TRP A 59 -4.79 -0.10 10.57
CA TRP A 59 -3.65 -0.67 9.89
C TRP A 59 -2.63 0.41 9.53
N ALA A 60 -1.39 -0.02 9.31
CA ALA A 60 -0.29 0.78 8.80
C ALA A 60 0.41 0.01 7.69
N LEU A 61 0.63 0.65 6.54
CA LEU A 61 1.32 0.11 5.38
C LEU A 61 2.61 0.87 5.16
N ASP A 62 3.69 0.12 4.98
CA ASP A 62 4.99 0.59 4.53
C ASP A 62 5.29 -0.06 3.18
N ALA A 63 5.85 0.71 2.24
CA ALA A 63 6.33 0.20 0.96
C ALA A 63 7.59 0.95 0.52
N GLU A 64 8.53 0.25 -0.13
CA GLU A 64 9.73 0.88 -0.67
C GLU A 64 9.38 1.86 -1.79
N LYS A 65 8.42 1.49 -2.64
CA LYS A 65 7.94 2.30 -3.74
C LYS A 65 6.44 2.16 -3.93
N ALA A 66 5.77 3.26 -4.29
CA ALA A 66 4.41 3.26 -4.78
C ALA A 66 4.30 4.05 -6.08
N VAL A 67 3.57 3.50 -7.05
CA VAL A 67 3.32 4.11 -8.36
C VAL A 67 1.82 4.14 -8.61
N TYR A 68 1.25 5.32 -8.78
CA TYR A 68 -0.14 5.49 -9.17
C TYR A 68 -0.26 5.56 -10.69
N LEU A 69 -1.10 4.71 -11.26
CA LEU A 69 -1.45 4.63 -12.68
C LEU A 69 -2.89 5.12 -12.84
N ASN A 70 -3.08 6.39 -13.16
CA ASN A 70 -4.40 6.99 -13.25
C ASN A 70 -5.26 6.34 -14.35
N ALA A 71 -4.67 6.08 -15.52
CA ALA A 71 -5.37 5.44 -16.64
C ALA A 71 -5.92 4.05 -16.34
N GLU A 72 -5.31 3.33 -15.37
CA GLU A 72 -5.71 1.99 -14.95
C GLU A 72 -6.46 1.95 -13.63
N ASN A 73 -6.59 3.08 -12.92
CA ASN A 73 -7.14 3.17 -11.57
C ASN A 73 -6.42 2.22 -10.60
N LYS A 74 -5.07 2.16 -10.66
CA LYS A 74 -4.26 1.26 -9.84
C LYS A 74 -3.15 1.98 -9.10
N VAL A 75 -2.83 1.47 -7.91
CA VAL A 75 -1.59 1.76 -7.21
C VAL A 75 -0.76 0.48 -7.16
N LEU A 76 0.46 0.55 -7.67
CA LEU A 76 1.43 -0.53 -7.58
C LEU A 76 2.38 -0.25 -6.42
N PHE A 77 2.67 -1.26 -5.62
CA PHE A 77 3.60 -1.20 -4.49
C PHE A 77 4.72 -2.21 -4.67
N ASP A 78 5.94 -1.80 -4.33
CA ASP A 78 7.10 -2.68 -4.22
C ASP A 78 7.49 -2.83 -2.73
N ASP A 79 7.83 -4.06 -2.32
CA ASP A 79 8.27 -4.47 -0.99
C ASP A 79 7.35 -3.95 0.12
N ILE A 80 6.15 -4.54 0.17
CA ILE A 80 5.10 -4.12 1.12
C ILE A 80 5.22 -4.83 2.46
N SER A 81 4.92 -4.07 3.50
CA SER A 81 4.74 -4.53 4.88
C SER A 81 3.53 -3.85 5.49
N THR A 82 2.52 -4.62 5.89
CA THR A 82 1.29 -4.07 6.46
C THR A 82 1.04 -4.64 7.84
N HIS A 83 0.86 -3.77 8.82
CA HIS A 83 0.47 -4.11 10.18
C HIS A 83 -1.03 -3.87 10.36
N PHE A 84 -1.78 -4.90 10.71
CA PHE A 84 -3.19 -4.79 11.08
C PHE A 84 -3.31 -4.85 12.60
N PHE A 85 -3.91 -3.82 13.21
CA PHE A 85 -4.11 -3.73 14.64
C PHE A 85 -5.49 -4.28 15.00
N LEU A 86 -5.52 -5.40 15.73
CA LEU A 86 -6.75 -6.08 16.08
C LEU A 86 -7.37 -5.49 17.35
N LYS A 87 -8.67 -5.70 17.55
CA LYS A 87 -9.41 -5.18 18.71
C LYS A 87 -8.94 -5.75 20.04
N ASP A 88 -8.34 -6.95 20.04
CA ASP A 88 -7.78 -7.61 21.21
C ASP A 88 -6.35 -7.13 21.55
N GLY A 89 -5.84 -6.13 20.83
CA GLY A 89 -4.50 -5.56 21.01
C GLY A 89 -3.38 -6.32 20.29
N GLU A 90 -3.70 -7.43 19.64
CA GLU A 90 -2.73 -8.16 18.82
C GLU A 90 -2.52 -7.49 17.46
N THR A 91 -1.37 -7.82 16.85
CA THR A 91 -1.01 -7.31 15.53
C THR A 91 -0.83 -8.47 14.57
N VAL A 92 -1.37 -8.34 13.37
CA VAL A 92 -1.10 -9.24 12.24
C VAL A 92 -0.22 -8.50 11.25
N LEU A 93 0.94 -9.08 10.94
CA LEU A 93 1.89 -8.59 9.95
C LEU A 93 1.69 -9.35 8.64
N LEU A 94 1.50 -8.61 7.55
CA LEU A 94 1.50 -9.13 6.19
C LEU A 94 2.67 -8.51 5.43
N THR A 95 3.44 -9.34 4.72
CA THR A 95 4.53 -8.90 3.85
C THR A 95 4.42 -9.54 2.48
N GLY A 96 4.90 -8.84 1.44
CA GLY A 96 4.96 -9.34 0.07
C GLY A 96 5.85 -8.46 -0.80
N ARG A 97 6.37 -8.99 -1.90
CA ARG A 97 7.25 -8.24 -2.78
C ARG A 97 6.53 -7.22 -3.65
N LYS A 98 5.32 -7.54 -4.07
CA LYS A 98 4.50 -6.64 -4.92
C LYS A 98 3.07 -6.59 -4.41
N GLY A 99 2.48 -5.41 -4.48
CA GLY A 99 1.07 -5.20 -4.23
C GLY A 99 0.43 -4.39 -5.36
N THR A 100 -0.82 -4.68 -5.66
CA THR A 100 -1.64 -3.87 -6.56
C THR A 100 -2.96 -3.58 -5.87
N LEU A 101 -3.28 -2.31 -5.72
CA LEU A 101 -4.59 -1.83 -5.26
C LEU A 101 -5.35 -1.27 -6.46
N ASN A 102 -6.54 -1.79 -6.71
CA ASN A 102 -7.49 -1.16 -7.61
C ASN A 102 -8.26 -0.08 -6.83
N THR A 103 -8.20 1.18 -7.28
CA THR A 103 -8.79 2.32 -6.55
C THR A 103 -10.29 2.48 -6.77
N GLU A 104 -10.89 1.78 -7.74
CA GLU A 104 -12.34 1.82 -7.99
C GLU A 104 -13.12 0.87 -7.09
N ASN A 105 -12.64 -0.38 -6.97
CA ASN A 105 -13.34 -1.44 -6.23
C ASN A 105 -12.64 -1.81 -4.91
N GLU A 106 -11.47 -1.21 -4.63
CA GLU A 106 -10.63 -1.43 -3.45
C GLU A 106 -10.12 -2.88 -3.30
N ASP A 107 -10.10 -3.64 -4.41
CA ASP A 107 -9.51 -4.97 -4.42
C ASP A 107 -7.98 -4.89 -4.37
N ILE A 108 -7.37 -5.83 -3.65
CA ILE A 108 -5.91 -5.86 -3.44
C ILE A 108 -5.36 -7.21 -3.87
N ASP A 109 -4.34 -7.18 -4.72
CA ASP A 109 -3.52 -8.34 -5.08
C ASP A 109 -2.12 -8.18 -4.47
N ILE A 110 -1.63 -9.22 -3.79
CA ILE A 110 -0.30 -9.25 -3.19
C ILE A 110 0.41 -10.51 -3.67
N THR A 111 1.61 -10.33 -4.20
CA THR A 111 2.38 -11.42 -4.79
C THR A 111 3.85 -11.42 -4.35
N GLY A 112 4.47 -12.59 -4.47
CA GLY A 112 5.89 -12.82 -4.23
C GLY A 112 6.24 -12.97 -2.76
N ASN A 113 6.46 -14.21 -2.32
CA ASN A 113 6.81 -14.57 -0.95
C ASN A 113 5.86 -13.95 0.09
N VAL A 114 4.57 -14.08 -0.14
CA VAL A 114 3.56 -13.52 0.77
C VAL A 114 3.59 -14.27 2.10
N VAL A 115 3.79 -13.52 3.18
CA VAL A 115 3.81 -14.06 4.54
C VAL A 115 2.84 -13.28 5.42
N VAL A 116 1.93 -13.99 6.09
CA VAL A 116 1.04 -13.42 7.11
C VAL A 116 1.38 -14.02 8.46
N LYS A 117 1.72 -13.19 9.46
CA LYS A 117 2.07 -13.62 10.82
C LYS A 117 1.15 -12.98 11.83
N GLY A 118 0.59 -13.77 12.73
CA GLY A 118 -0.22 -13.27 13.86
C GLY A 118 -0.84 -14.41 14.65
N LYS A 119 -1.17 -14.15 15.91
CA LYS A 119 -1.85 -15.12 16.81
C LYS A 119 -1.17 -16.49 16.92
N GLY A 120 0.16 -16.55 16.84
CA GLY A 120 0.91 -17.81 16.89
C GLY A 120 0.88 -18.63 15.59
N TYR A 121 0.33 -18.09 14.52
CA TYR A 121 0.31 -18.73 13.21
C TYR A 121 1.10 -17.92 12.18
N GLN A 122 1.65 -18.63 11.19
CA GLN A 122 2.29 -18.06 10.02
C GLN A 122 1.71 -18.74 8.78
N LEU A 123 1.13 -17.93 7.88
CA LEU A 123 0.71 -18.36 6.55
C LEU A 123 1.75 -17.92 5.54
N MET A 124 2.10 -18.81 4.61
CA MET A 124 3.03 -18.56 3.50
C MET A 124 2.36 -18.98 2.18
N THR A 125 2.49 -18.14 1.17
CA THR A 125 1.99 -18.40 -0.20
C THR A 125 2.69 -17.49 -1.20
N GLU A 126 2.51 -17.72 -2.49
CA GLU A 126 3.03 -16.82 -3.54
C GLU A 126 2.04 -15.70 -3.92
N SER A 127 0.74 -15.86 -3.62
CA SER A 127 -0.26 -14.85 -3.96
C SER A 127 -1.44 -14.88 -3.00
N LEU A 128 -1.90 -13.68 -2.61
CA LEU A 128 -3.16 -13.44 -1.90
C LEU A 128 -3.94 -12.36 -2.63
N PHE A 129 -5.23 -12.59 -2.82
CA PHE A 129 -6.15 -11.64 -3.42
C PHE A 129 -7.27 -11.31 -2.44
N TYR A 130 -7.47 -10.03 -2.13
CA TYR A 130 -8.56 -9.53 -1.28
C TYR A 130 -9.66 -8.92 -2.14
N LEU A 131 -10.85 -9.49 -2.06
CA LEU A 131 -12.08 -8.99 -2.67
C LEU A 131 -12.78 -8.08 -1.66
N HIS A 132 -12.71 -6.76 -1.87
CA HIS A 132 -13.18 -5.78 -0.88
C HIS A 132 -14.70 -5.86 -0.66
N GLN A 133 -15.49 -5.94 -1.73
CA GLN A 133 -16.96 -5.99 -1.66
C GLN A 133 -17.47 -7.22 -0.90
N ASP A 134 -16.87 -8.37 -1.18
CA ASP A 134 -17.25 -9.65 -0.54
C ASP A 134 -16.61 -9.82 0.84
N ARG A 135 -15.54 -9.05 1.14
CA ARG A 135 -14.69 -9.17 2.31
C ARG A 135 -14.08 -10.57 2.44
N VAL A 136 -13.57 -11.09 1.33
CA VAL A 136 -12.98 -12.43 1.23
C VAL A 136 -11.54 -12.33 0.78
N ILE A 137 -10.65 -13.10 1.44
CA ILE A 137 -9.26 -13.30 1.00
C ILE A 137 -9.17 -14.67 0.35
N VAL A 138 -8.59 -14.73 -0.85
CA VAL A 138 -8.41 -15.97 -1.61
C VAL A 138 -6.96 -16.17 -2.02
N SER A 139 -6.56 -17.44 -2.17
CA SER A 139 -5.34 -17.85 -2.86
C SER A 139 -5.65 -19.06 -3.74
N ALA A 140 -5.35 -18.93 -5.03
CA ALA A 140 -5.47 -20.04 -5.99
C ALA A 140 -4.22 -20.93 -6.03
N VAL A 141 -3.10 -20.44 -5.47
CA VAL A 141 -1.82 -21.15 -5.42
C VAL A 141 -1.65 -21.90 -4.08
N PRO A 142 -0.65 -22.79 -3.95
CA PRO A 142 -0.41 -23.50 -2.70
C PRO A 142 -0.21 -22.54 -1.50
N VAL A 143 -0.82 -22.93 -0.37
CA VAL A 143 -0.73 -22.24 0.90
C VAL A 143 -0.18 -23.19 1.95
N MET A 144 0.74 -22.69 2.79
CA MET A 144 1.23 -23.39 3.96
C MET A 144 0.94 -22.56 5.21
N ILE A 145 0.33 -23.19 6.22
CA ILE A 145 0.08 -22.57 7.52
C ILE A 145 0.85 -23.34 8.58
N LEU A 146 1.65 -22.62 9.35
CA LEU A 146 2.41 -23.13 10.48
C LEU A 146 1.85 -22.56 11.77
N GLY A 147 1.60 -23.40 12.74
CA GLY A 147 1.32 -23.07 14.14
C GLY A 147 2.29 -23.80 15.05
N GLU A 148 2.16 -23.64 16.36
CA GLU A 148 3.08 -24.23 17.36
C GLU A 148 3.20 -25.77 17.22
N ARG A 149 2.09 -26.46 16.94
CA ARG A 149 2.03 -27.92 16.77
C ARG A 149 1.27 -28.34 15.52
N LEU A 150 1.10 -27.42 14.58
CA LEU A 150 0.24 -27.60 13.42
C LEU A 150 0.98 -27.18 12.17
N ARG A 151 0.98 -28.05 11.16
CA ARG A 151 1.28 -27.70 9.76
C ARG A 151 0.09 -28.09 8.91
N LEU A 152 -0.47 -27.12 8.21
CA LEU A 152 -1.56 -27.31 7.26
C LEU A 152 -1.12 -26.78 5.91
N SER A 153 -1.25 -27.58 4.86
CA SER A 153 -0.97 -27.18 3.48
C SER A 153 -2.12 -27.58 2.56
N GLY A 154 -2.25 -26.88 1.45
CA GLY A 154 -3.28 -27.14 0.44
C GLY A 154 -3.38 -26.01 -0.58
N CYS A 155 -4.32 -26.13 -1.51
CA CYS A 155 -4.64 -25.14 -2.53
C CYS A 155 -6.09 -24.68 -2.42
N GLY A 156 -6.43 -23.58 -3.14
CA GLY A 156 -7.79 -23.08 -3.15
C GLY A 156 -8.22 -22.53 -1.77
N MET A 157 -7.36 -21.72 -1.15
CA MET A 157 -7.66 -21.07 0.12
C MET A 157 -8.73 -19.99 -0.05
N GLN A 158 -9.66 -19.96 0.88
CA GLN A 158 -10.64 -18.89 1.04
C GLN A 158 -10.80 -18.55 2.52
N PHE A 159 -10.73 -17.27 2.87
CA PHE A 159 -11.00 -16.76 4.21
C PHE A 159 -12.06 -15.65 4.14
N ASP A 160 -13.21 -15.89 4.71
CA ASP A 160 -14.33 -14.95 4.81
C ASP A 160 -14.17 -14.12 6.10
N LEU A 161 -13.90 -12.83 5.96
CA LEU A 161 -13.69 -11.90 7.06
C LEU A 161 -14.96 -11.58 7.85
N ASN A 162 -16.16 -11.79 7.26
CA ASN A 162 -17.43 -11.53 7.95
C ASN A 162 -17.77 -12.66 8.92
N SER A 163 -17.60 -13.90 8.47
CA SER A 163 -17.92 -15.11 9.26
C SER A 163 -16.72 -15.68 10.02
N GLY A 164 -15.48 -15.24 9.69
CA GLY A 164 -14.24 -15.83 10.19
C GLY A 164 -13.99 -17.25 9.67
N ARG A 165 -14.72 -17.68 8.61
CA ARG A 165 -14.59 -19.01 8.05
C ARG A 165 -13.38 -19.12 7.15
N PHE A 166 -12.50 -20.08 7.48
CA PHE A 166 -11.37 -20.50 6.66
C PHE A 166 -11.68 -21.82 5.95
N SER A 167 -11.28 -21.96 4.68
CA SER A 167 -11.40 -23.20 3.91
C SER A 167 -10.21 -23.40 2.98
N LEU A 168 -9.79 -24.66 2.84
CA LEU A 168 -8.90 -25.15 1.80
C LEU A 168 -9.64 -26.22 1.01
N LYS A 169 -9.53 -26.21 -0.33
CA LYS A 169 -10.37 -27.07 -1.19
C LYS A 169 -9.63 -28.27 -1.77
N GLU A 170 -8.32 -28.13 -2.03
CA GLU A 170 -7.56 -29.11 -2.80
C GLU A 170 -6.25 -29.47 -2.10
N GLN A 171 -5.80 -30.73 -2.26
CA GLN A 171 -4.51 -31.25 -1.77
C GLN A 171 -4.24 -30.91 -0.29
N VAL A 172 -5.29 -31.04 0.53
CA VAL A 172 -5.20 -30.67 1.94
C VAL A 172 -4.42 -31.74 2.72
N GLU A 173 -3.32 -31.32 3.33
CA GLU A 173 -2.52 -32.13 4.24
C GLU A 173 -2.42 -31.44 5.60
N LEU A 174 -2.74 -32.17 6.65
CA LEU A 174 -2.68 -31.71 8.02
C LEU A 174 -1.71 -32.61 8.82
N VAL A 175 -0.66 -32.02 9.40
CA VAL A 175 0.25 -32.67 10.32
C VAL A 175 0.12 -32.00 11.69
N TYR A 176 -0.15 -32.81 12.72
CA TYR A 176 -0.32 -32.34 14.09
C TYR A 176 0.66 -33.07 15.02
N GLY A 177 1.26 -32.33 15.97
CA GLY A 177 2.14 -32.93 17.00
C GLY A 177 3.62 -32.97 16.61
N LEU A 178 4.08 -31.98 15.79
CA LEU A 178 5.50 -31.76 15.48
C LEU A 178 6.27 -31.30 16.71
#